data_c97a8101cebd8c33fa833b007ab256c4
#
_entry.id   c97a8101cebd8c33fa833b007ab256c4
#
_cell.length_a   1.000
_cell.length_b   1.000
_cell.length_c   1.000
_cell.angle_alpha   90.00
_cell.angle_beta   90.00
_cell.angle_gamma   90.00
#
_symmetry.space_group_name_H-M   'P 1'
#
loop_
_entity.id
_entity.type
_entity.pdbx_description
1 polymer ?
#
loop_
_entity_poly.entity_id
_entity_poly.type
_entity_poly.pdbx_seq_one_letter_code
_entity_poly.pdbx_strand_id
1 'polypeptide(L)'
;MEFYTLKEANANVDLLQKTFDHLATLYKLITDLKNDSYVVLWEREKNHNKHYGKDDGLDLNQLELNRIINQIEDLIDPIIQKGIIVRDIKKGLVDIPSIKEGRIIYLCWVSGETEVSFWHEIDAGFSGRQLI
;
A
#
# COMPACT_ATOMS: atom_id res chain seq x y z
N MET A 1 -21.81 4.81 2.44
CA MET A 1 -20.65 4.22 3.13
C MET A 1 -21.04 2.88 3.73
N GLU A 2 -20.25 1.87 3.48
CA GLU A 2 -20.47 0.55 4.07
C GLU A 2 -19.90 0.51 5.48
N PHE A 3 -20.65 -0.09 6.41
CA PHE A 3 -20.19 -0.33 7.76
C PHE A 3 -20.07 -1.83 7.98
N TYR A 4 -18.99 -2.24 8.62
CA TYR A 4 -18.66 -3.64 8.83
C TYR A 4 -18.86 -4.03 10.28
N THR A 5 -19.48 -5.19 10.51
CA THR A 5 -19.40 -5.84 11.82
C THR A 5 -17.98 -6.42 11.98
N LEU A 6 -17.61 -6.78 13.20
CA LEU A 6 -16.32 -7.43 13.44
C LEU A 6 -16.20 -8.71 12.61
N LYS A 7 -17.25 -9.52 12.53
CA LYS A 7 -17.26 -10.74 11.75
C LYS A 7 -17.02 -10.46 10.25
N GLU A 8 -17.71 -9.47 9.73
CA GLU A 8 -17.55 -9.08 8.33
C GLU A 8 -16.15 -8.52 8.05
N ALA A 9 -15.60 -7.74 8.98
CA ALA A 9 -14.23 -7.23 8.86
C ALA A 9 -13.23 -8.39 8.83
N ASN A 10 -13.38 -9.36 9.73
CA ASN A 10 -12.51 -10.52 9.79
C ASN A 10 -12.61 -11.39 8.54
N ALA A 11 -13.75 -11.41 7.87
CA ALA A 11 -13.91 -12.14 6.62
C ALA A 11 -13.02 -11.59 5.49
N ASN A 12 -12.51 -10.38 5.63
CA ASN A 12 -11.63 -9.74 4.66
C ASN A 12 -10.14 -9.88 4.97
N VAL A 13 -9.77 -10.43 6.12
CA VAL A 13 -8.36 -10.48 6.56
C VAL A 13 -7.50 -11.29 5.58
N ASP A 14 -7.97 -12.42 5.09
CA ASP A 14 -7.21 -13.21 4.12
C ASP A 14 -6.94 -12.42 2.84
N LEU A 15 -7.93 -11.73 2.32
CA LEU A 15 -7.76 -10.89 1.14
C LEU A 15 -6.77 -9.77 1.41
N LEU A 16 -6.91 -9.09 2.54
CA LEU A 16 -6.03 -7.99 2.93
C LEU A 16 -4.59 -8.49 3.05
N GLN A 17 -4.37 -9.61 3.73
CA GLN A 17 -3.02 -10.13 3.92
C GLN A 17 -2.37 -10.51 2.60
N LYS A 18 -3.09 -11.21 1.73
CA LYS A 18 -2.58 -11.58 0.40
C LYS A 18 -2.25 -10.34 -0.43
N THR A 19 -3.12 -9.34 -0.38
CA THR A 19 -2.92 -8.10 -1.14
C THR A 19 -1.67 -7.38 -0.65
N PHE A 20 -1.51 -7.20 0.66
CA PHE A 20 -0.36 -6.48 1.19
C PHE A 20 0.95 -7.27 1.07
N ASP A 21 0.90 -8.59 1.10
CA ASP A 21 2.07 -9.42 0.79
C ASP A 21 2.53 -9.19 -0.66
N HIS A 22 1.59 -9.15 -1.59
CA HIS A 22 1.90 -8.86 -2.99
C HIS A 22 2.43 -7.43 -3.17
N LEU A 23 1.81 -6.46 -2.49
CA LEU A 23 2.25 -5.07 -2.53
C LEU A 23 3.67 -4.92 -1.98
N ALA A 24 4.03 -5.65 -0.93
CA ALA A 24 5.39 -5.62 -0.39
C ALA A 24 6.41 -6.05 -1.44
N THR A 25 6.10 -7.08 -2.22
CA THR A 25 6.96 -7.54 -3.31
C THR A 25 7.11 -6.46 -4.38
N LEU A 26 6.02 -5.81 -4.77
CA LEU A 26 6.06 -4.75 -5.78
C LEU A 26 6.82 -3.52 -5.29
N TYR A 27 6.68 -3.17 -4.02
CA TYR A 27 7.44 -2.07 -3.42
C TYR A 27 8.94 -2.33 -3.45
N LYS A 28 9.33 -3.57 -3.19
CA LYS A 28 10.75 -3.95 -3.26
C LYS A 28 11.28 -3.77 -4.68
N LEU A 29 10.49 -4.17 -5.68
CA LEU A 29 10.86 -3.99 -7.08
C LEU A 29 11.02 -2.51 -7.44
N ILE A 30 10.14 -1.64 -6.94
CA ILE A 30 10.25 -0.20 -7.15
C ILE A 30 11.56 0.32 -6.56
N THR A 31 11.89 -0.08 -5.33
CA THR A 31 13.11 0.34 -4.66
C THR A 31 14.34 -0.09 -5.47
N ASP A 32 14.35 -1.33 -5.93
CA ASP A 32 15.45 -1.86 -6.73
C ASP A 32 15.61 -1.08 -8.05
N LEU A 33 14.51 -0.80 -8.75
CA LEU A 33 14.53 -0.03 -9.99
C LEU A 33 14.99 1.41 -9.78
N LYS A 34 14.58 2.04 -8.70
CA LYS A 34 15.04 3.39 -8.35
C LYS A 34 16.54 3.41 -8.09
N ASN A 35 17.04 2.42 -7.36
CA ASN A 35 18.47 2.30 -7.11
C ASN A 35 19.24 2.11 -8.40
N ASP A 36 18.77 1.27 -9.31
CA ASP A 36 19.38 1.06 -10.60
C ASP A 36 19.37 2.35 -11.42
N SER A 37 18.28 3.11 -11.37
CA SER A 37 18.19 4.39 -12.06
C SER A 37 19.21 5.41 -11.53
N TYR A 38 19.41 5.46 -10.23
CA TYR A 38 20.43 6.31 -9.62
C TYR A 38 21.83 5.92 -10.06
N VAL A 39 22.12 4.63 -10.12
CA VAL A 39 23.42 4.14 -10.59
C VAL A 39 23.66 4.57 -12.02
N VAL A 40 22.67 4.41 -12.88
CA VAL A 40 22.76 4.80 -14.30
C VAL A 40 23.03 6.31 -14.43
N LEU A 41 22.30 7.13 -13.69
CA LEU A 41 22.49 8.59 -13.72
C LEU A 41 23.89 8.96 -13.23
N TRP A 42 24.37 8.32 -12.18
CA TRP A 42 25.70 8.58 -11.63
C TRP A 42 26.77 8.22 -12.66
N GLU A 43 26.65 7.09 -13.33
CA GLU A 43 27.58 6.67 -14.38
C GLU A 43 27.60 7.65 -15.55
N ARG A 44 26.46 8.22 -15.89
CA ARG A 44 26.34 9.23 -16.93
C ARG A 44 27.09 10.50 -16.56
N GLU A 45 26.93 10.96 -15.32
CA GLU A 45 27.66 12.14 -14.86
C GLU A 45 29.16 11.92 -14.92
N LYS A 46 29.62 10.72 -14.59
CA LYS A 46 31.03 10.36 -14.72
C LYS A 46 31.52 10.38 -16.16
N ASN A 47 30.68 10.01 -17.09
CA ASN A 47 31.00 9.90 -18.50
C ASN A 47 30.35 11.05 -19.30
N HIS A 48 30.46 12.27 -18.79
CA HIS A 48 29.80 13.43 -19.37
C HIS A 48 30.23 13.74 -20.81
N ASN A 49 31.29 13.14 -21.31
CA ASN A 49 31.72 13.26 -22.71
C ASN A 49 30.92 12.38 -23.66
N LYS A 50 30.18 11.43 -23.14
CA LYS A 50 29.34 10.57 -23.94
C LYS A 50 27.99 11.22 -24.15
N HIS A 51 27.58 11.23 -25.39
CA HIS A 51 26.27 11.75 -25.73
C HIS A 51 25.23 10.64 -25.55
N TYR A 52 24.35 10.80 -24.60
CA TYR A 52 23.32 9.79 -24.33
C TYR A 52 22.02 10.06 -25.07
N GLY A 53 21.86 11.20 -25.67
CA GLY A 53 20.66 11.51 -26.43
C GLY A 53 19.37 11.17 -25.72
N LYS A 54 18.50 10.48 -26.42
CA LYS A 54 17.29 9.89 -25.85
C LYS A 54 17.68 8.57 -25.24
N ASP A 55 17.73 8.52 -23.95
CA ASP A 55 18.23 7.36 -23.25
C ASP A 55 17.18 6.28 -23.09
N ASP A 56 17.25 5.31 -23.95
CA ASP A 56 16.31 4.19 -23.97
C ASP A 56 16.35 3.37 -22.69
N GLY A 57 17.53 3.24 -22.06
CA GLY A 57 17.67 2.50 -20.81
C GLY A 57 16.88 3.14 -19.67
N LEU A 58 16.94 4.48 -19.54
CA LEU A 58 16.18 5.21 -18.54
C LEU A 58 14.69 5.13 -18.85
N ASP A 59 14.30 5.26 -20.12
CA ASP A 59 12.93 5.16 -20.55
C ASP A 59 12.34 3.77 -20.26
N LEU A 60 13.12 2.70 -20.44
CA LEU A 60 12.69 1.36 -20.09
C LEU A 60 12.45 1.21 -18.59
N ASN A 61 13.32 1.77 -17.75
CA ASN A 61 13.12 1.76 -16.30
C ASN A 61 11.87 2.54 -15.93
N GLN A 62 11.62 3.66 -16.57
CA GLN A 62 10.41 4.45 -16.34
C GLN A 62 9.16 3.68 -16.74
N LEU A 63 9.19 2.99 -17.88
CA LEU A 63 8.07 2.15 -18.32
C LEU A 63 7.81 1.01 -17.33
N GLU A 64 8.86 0.39 -16.83
CA GLU A 64 8.72 -0.68 -15.83
C GLU A 64 8.13 -0.14 -14.52
N LEU A 65 8.60 1.02 -14.06
CA LEU A 65 8.03 1.68 -12.87
C LEU A 65 6.55 1.96 -13.06
N ASN A 66 6.17 2.50 -14.20
CA ASN A 66 4.77 2.80 -14.50
C ASN A 66 3.91 1.54 -14.48
N ARG A 67 4.42 0.44 -15.02
CA ARG A 67 3.71 -0.83 -15.02
C ARG A 67 3.50 -1.35 -13.60
N ILE A 68 4.52 -1.26 -12.76
CA ILE A 68 4.42 -1.69 -11.35
C ILE A 68 3.43 -0.82 -10.59
N ILE A 69 3.47 0.49 -10.79
CA ILE A 69 2.52 1.42 -10.16
C ILE A 69 1.08 1.07 -10.56
N ASN A 70 0.86 0.75 -11.83
CA ASN A 70 -0.47 0.33 -12.30
C ASN A 70 -0.91 -0.97 -11.62
N GLN A 71 -0.01 -1.92 -11.43
CA GLN A 71 -0.31 -3.15 -10.70
C GLN A 71 -0.67 -2.88 -9.25
N ILE A 72 0.01 -1.94 -8.60
CA ILE A 72 -0.30 -1.54 -7.23
C ILE A 72 -1.71 -0.95 -7.17
N GLU A 73 -2.06 -0.07 -8.08
CA GLU A 73 -3.39 0.53 -8.15
C GLU A 73 -4.47 -0.54 -8.35
N ASP A 74 -4.22 -1.50 -9.23
CA ASP A 74 -5.16 -2.60 -9.50
C ASP A 74 -5.36 -3.50 -8.28
N LEU A 75 -4.32 -3.67 -7.45
CA LEU A 75 -4.42 -4.47 -6.22
C LEU A 75 -5.19 -3.74 -5.11
N ILE A 76 -5.01 -2.43 -5.02
CA ILE A 76 -5.64 -1.61 -3.97
C ILE A 76 -7.10 -1.32 -4.30
N ASP A 77 -7.43 -1.15 -5.56
CA ASP A 77 -8.75 -0.72 -6.00
C ASP A 77 -9.90 -1.56 -5.45
N PRO A 78 -9.84 -2.91 -5.47
CA PRO A 78 -10.90 -3.72 -4.88
C PRO A 78 -11.12 -3.46 -3.39
N ILE A 79 -10.05 -3.14 -2.65
CA ILE A 79 -10.12 -2.81 -1.22
C ILE A 79 -10.85 -1.48 -1.04
N ILE A 80 -10.47 -0.48 -1.83
CA ILE A 80 -11.10 0.84 -1.80
C ILE A 80 -12.58 0.74 -2.14
N GLN A 81 -12.93 -0.07 -3.13
CA GLN A 81 -14.32 -0.25 -3.54
C GLN A 81 -15.18 -0.90 -2.45
N LYS A 82 -14.56 -1.64 -1.53
CA LYS A 82 -15.26 -2.19 -0.37
C LYS A 82 -15.51 -1.16 0.73
N GLY A 83 -15.05 0.06 0.56
CA GLY A 83 -15.16 1.10 1.58
C GLY A 83 -14.10 1.00 2.66
N ILE A 84 -13.12 0.12 2.50
CA ILE A 84 -11.98 -0.02 3.43
C ILE A 84 -10.97 1.06 3.07
N ILE A 85 -10.46 1.74 4.08
CA ILE A 85 -9.55 2.88 3.91
C ILE A 85 -8.12 2.41 4.10
N VAL A 86 -7.32 2.52 3.04
CA VAL A 86 -5.89 2.19 3.10
C VAL A 86 -5.15 3.43 3.63
N ARG A 87 -4.57 3.31 4.82
CA ARG A 87 -3.85 4.41 5.47
C ARG A 87 -2.37 4.42 5.16
N ASP A 88 -1.79 3.23 5.05
CA ASP A 88 -0.36 3.10 4.78
C ASP A 88 -0.15 1.82 3.98
N ILE A 89 0.22 1.96 2.73
CA ILE A 89 0.42 0.83 1.83
C ILE A 89 1.63 0.02 2.25
N LYS A 90 2.69 0.69 2.65
CA LYS A 90 3.96 0.04 2.97
C LYS A 90 3.85 -0.81 4.23
N LYS A 91 3.14 -0.30 5.25
CA LYS A 91 2.92 -1.03 6.50
C LYS A 91 1.75 -2.01 6.40
N GLY A 92 0.87 -1.82 5.44
CA GLY A 92 -0.35 -2.61 5.34
C GLY A 92 -1.36 -2.23 6.41
N LEU A 93 -1.54 -0.93 6.63
CA LEU A 93 -2.45 -0.40 7.64
C LEU A 93 -3.76 0.01 6.98
N VAL A 94 -4.87 -0.54 7.47
CA VAL A 94 -6.20 -0.20 6.98
C VAL A 94 -7.15 0.13 8.12
N ASP A 95 -8.11 1.00 7.82
CA ASP A 95 -9.24 1.30 8.69
C ASP A 95 -10.52 0.82 8.01
N ILE A 96 -11.34 0.11 8.77
CA ILE A 96 -12.59 -0.49 8.30
C ILE A 96 -13.74 0.18 9.05
N PRO A 97 -14.59 0.95 8.34
CA PRO A 97 -15.69 1.65 9.02
C PRO A 97 -16.64 0.69 9.73
N SER A 98 -17.00 1.03 10.94
CA SER A 98 -17.90 0.22 11.77
C SER A 98 -18.75 1.13 12.66
N ILE A 99 -19.72 0.52 13.32
CA ILE A 99 -20.59 1.23 14.26
C ILE A 99 -20.38 0.63 15.65
N LYS A 100 -20.16 1.49 16.63
CA LYS A 100 -20.04 1.08 18.02
C LYS A 100 -20.86 2.05 18.89
N GLU A 101 -21.81 1.50 19.64
CA GLU A 101 -22.64 2.30 20.54
C GLU A 101 -23.28 3.51 19.83
N GLY A 102 -23.78 3.28 18.62
CA GLY A 102 -24.48 4.30 17.84
C GLY A 102 -23.59 5.33 17.16
N ARG A 103 -22.27 5.18 17.22
CA ARG A 103 -21.36 6.10 16.56
C ARG A 103 -20.42 5.38 15.59
N ILE A 104 -19.91 6.11 14.64
CA ILE A 104 -18.97 5.60 13.66
C ILE A 104 -17.57 5.50 14.29
N ILE A 105 -16.97 4.32 14.16
CA ILE A 105 -15.59 4.08 14.56
C ILE A 105 -14.85 3.41 13.41
N TYR A 106 -13.53 3.20 13.56
CA TYR A 106 -12.77 2.36 12.65
C TYR A 106 -12.27 1.11 13.37
N LEU A 107 -12.55 -0.04 12.76
CA LEU A 107 -11.83 -1.27 13.08
C LEU A 107 -10.48 -1.17 12.38
N CYS A 108 -9.41 -1.47 13.06
CA CYS A 108 -8.05 -1.25 12.56
C CYS A 108 -7.31 -2.57 12.42
N TRP A 109 -6.73 -2.77 11.25
CA TRP A 109 -5.93 -3.95 10.95
C TRP A 109 -4.60 -3.54 10.34
N VAL A 110 -3.55 -4.25 10.74
CA VAL A 110 -2.19 -4.08 10.19
C VAL A 110 -1.71 -5.43 9.67
N SER A 111 -1.01 -5.40 8.55
CA SER A 111 -0.43 -6.60 7.95
C SER A 111 0.35 -7.40 8.99
N GLY A 112 0.08 -8.69 9.06
CA GLY A 112 0.64 -9.60 10.05
C GLY A 112 -0.30 -9.96 11.18
N GLU A 113 -1.34 -9.16 11.42
CA GLU A 113 -2.36 -9.52 12.40
C GLU A 113 -3.27 -10.61 11.83
N THR A 114 -3.51 -11.67 12.60
CA THR A 114 -4.29 -12.80 12.12
C THR A 114 -5.79 -12.54 12.11
N GLU A 115 -6.22 -11.55 12.87
CA GLU A 115 -7.61 -11.13 12.94
C GLU A 115 -7.69 -9.64 13.28
N VAL A 116 -8.84 -9.04 13.05
CA VAL A 116 -9.11 -7.67 13.47
C VAL A 116 -9.38 -7.70 14.98
N SER A 117 -8.46 -7.10 15.75
CA SER A 117 -8.50 -7.12 17.22
C SER A 117 -8.54 -5.72 17.83
N PHE A 118 -8.46 -4.68 17.00
CA PHE A 118 -8.34 -3.30 17.48
C PHE A 118 -9.35 -2.38 16.80
N TRP A 119 -9.69 -1.32 17.49
CA TRP A 119 -10.52 -0.25 16.96
C TRP A 119 -10.00 1.09 17.46
N HIS A 120 -10.40 2.18 16.82
CA HIS A 120 -10.12 3.51 17.32
C HIS A 120 -11.24 4.48 16.92
N GLU A 121 -11.33 5.58 17.66
CA GLU A 121 -12.22 6.67 17.28
C GLU A 121 -11.78 7.27 15.95
N ILE A 122 -12.69 7.87 15.21
CA ILE A 122 -12.39 8.39 13.88
C ILE A 122 -11.32 9.48 13.88
N ASP A 123 -11.13 10.18 14.98
CA ASP A 123 -10.13 11.24 15.12
C ASP A 123 -8.86 10.81 15.84
N ALA A 124 -8.79 9.56 16.31
CA ALA A 124 -7.66 9.11 17.12
C ALA A 124 -6.50 8.52 16.30
N GLY A 125 -6.80 7.88 15.18
CA GLY A 125 -5.80 7.23 14.34
C GLY A 125 -5.16 6.01 14.98
N PHE A 126 -4.10 5.51 14.35
CA PHE A 126 -3.42 4.27 14.75
C PHE A 126 -2.90 4.32 16.20
N SER A 127 -2.35 5.45 16.62
CA SER A 127 -1.81 5.59 17.99
C SER A 127 -2.89 5.50 19.06
N GLY A 128 -4.14 5.69 18.70
CA GLY A 128 -5.27 5.58 19.61
C GLY A 128 -5.96 4.23 19.58
N ARG A 129 -5.34 3.19 19.03
CA ARG A 129 -5.91 1.84 18.95
C ARG A 129 -6.24 1.30 20.32
N GLN A 130 -7.41 0.70 20.40
CA GLN A 130 -7.88 0.04 21.61
C GLN A 130 -8.22 -1.41 21.27
N LEU A 131 -7.96 -2.30 22.21
CA LEU A 131 -8.30 -3.72 22.06
C LEU A 131 -9.83 -3.87 22.09
N ILE A 132 -10.33 -4.69 21.17
CA ILE A 132 -11.77 -4.97 21.08
C ILE A 132 -12.26 -5.80 22.27
#